data_d2501b91c043a667969f8bcd47697ab7
#
_entry.id   d2501b91c043a667969f8bcd47697ab7
#
_cell.length_a   1.000
_cell.length_b   1.000
_cell.length_c   1.000
_cell.angle_alpha   90.00
_cell.angle_beta   90.00
_cell.angle_gamma   90.00
#
_symmetry.space_group_name_H-M   'P 1'
#
loop_
_entity.id
_entity.type
_entity.pdbx_description
1 polymer ?
#
loop_
_entity_poly.entity_id
_entity_poly.type
_entity_poly.pdbx_seq_one_letter_code
_entity_poly.pdbx_strand_id
1 'polypeptide(L)'
;MRNRKPIIVSPYDMELYGHWWYEGPTFLEYVFRAVAESNFSTITPSGYLDRYPTNQVVDVSLSSWGANGYYDVWVDSSNDYAYRHLHKAAQKMIELANGREPENELEYRALSQAARELLMAQTSCWEFIMFTGTMVGYAQKKISDHVN
;
A
#
# COMPACT_ATOMS: atom_id res chain seq x y z
N MET A 1 7.98 24.16 -22.20
CA MET A 1 8.11 22.70 -22.01
C MET A 1 9.33 22.05 -22.70
N ARG A 2 10.13 22.79 -23.48
CA ARG A 2 11.23 22.20 -24.29
C ARG A 2 12.51 21.79 -23.53
N ASN A 3 12.65 22.13 -22.24
CA ASN A 3 13.90 21.86 -21.48
C ASN A 3 13.74 20.83 -20.35
N ARG A 4 12.63 20.10 -20.29
CA ARG A 4 12.41 19.06 -19.28
C ARG A 4 12.89 17.71 -19.82
N LYS A 5 13.76 17.01 -19.06
CA LYS A 5 14.14 15.65 -19.38
C LYS A 5 12.97 14.70 -19.18
N PRO A 6 12.76 13.74 -20.06
CA PRO A 6 11.75 12.71 -19.85
C PRO A 6 12.06 11.86 -18.62
N ILE A 7 11.02 11.32 -17.99
CA ILE A 7 11.12 10.35 -16.91
C ILE A 7 10.39 9.07 -17.32
N ILE A 8 10.97 7.93 -17.00
CA ILE A 8 10.32 6.62 -17.07
C ILE A 8 10.05 6.19 -15.64
N VAL A 9 8.80 5.85 -15.34
CA VAL A 9 8.38 5.33 -14.05
C VAL A 9 7.99 3.87 -14.26
N SER A 10 8.66 2.96 -13.53
CA SER A 10 8.37 1.53 -13.53
C SER A 10 7.99 1.12 -12.11
N PRO A 11 6.69 1.10 -11.79
CA PRO A 11 6.21 0.66 -10.49
C PRO A 11 6.31 -0.87 -10.39
N TYR A 12 6.95 -1.35 -9.33
CA TYR A 12 7.07 -2.76 -8.98
C TYR A 12 6.68 -2.93 -7.52
N ASP A 13 5.89 -3.95 -7.23
CA ASP A 13 5.61 -4.34 -5.85
C ASP A 13 6.88 -4.82 -5.16
N MET A 14 7.16 -4.30 -3.97
CA MET A 14 8.40 -4.59 -3.26
C MET A 14 8.52 -6.06 -2.85
N GLU A 15 7.42 -6.72 -2.52
CA GLU A 15 7.43 -8.12 -2.14
C GLU A 15 7.90 -9.06 -3.26
N LEU A 16 7.79 -8.65 -4.52
CA LEU A 16 8.35 -9.42 -5.64
C LEU A 16 9.82 -9.70 -5.44
N TYR A 17 10.56 -8.71 -4.97
CA TYR A 17 12.01 -8.81 -4.73
C TYR A 17 12.34 -9.53 -3.43
N GLY A 18 11.37 -9.75 -2.57
CA GLY A 18 11.55 -10.40 -1.28
C GLY A 18 11.32 -11.91 -1.30
N HIS A 19 10.28 -12.38 -1.99
CA HIS A 19 9.88 -13.79 -1.91
C HIS A 19 9.15 -14.37 -3.13
N TRP A 20 8.76 -13.54 -4.11
CA TRP A 20 8.07 -14.03 -5.29
C TRP A 20 8.99 -14.24 -6.49
N TRP A 21 10.07 -13.50 -6.56
CA TRP A 21 10.98 -13.51 -7.69
C TRP A 21 12.41 -13.77 -7.21
N TYR A 22 12.88 -15.00 -7.39
CA TYR A 22 14.18 -15.43 -6.90
C TYR A 22 15.34 -14.56 -7.43
N GLU A 23 15.31 -14.21 -8.72
CA GLU A 23 16.34 -13.38 -9.35
C GLU A 23 16.12 -11.86 -9.14
N GLY A 24 15.02 -11.46 -8.50
CA GLY A 24 14.63 -10.06 -8.33
C GLY A 24 15.73 -9.17 -7.76
N PRO A 25 16.37 -9.50 -6.63
CA PRO A 25 17.47 -8.71 -6.08
C PRO A 25 18.65 -8.57 -7.04
N THR A 26 19.00 -9.64 -7.72
CA THR A 26 20.08 -9.66 -8.74
C THR A 26 19.69 -8.79 -9.95
N PHE A 27 18.44 -8.87 -10.40
CA PHE A 27 17.93 -8.00 -11.46
C PHE A 27 18.07 -6.52 -11.09
N LEU A 28 17.68 -6.12 -9.89
CA LEU A 28 17.82 -4.74 -9.41
C LEU A 28 19.29 -4.29 -9.39
N GLU A 29 20.19 -5.14 -8.90
CA GLU A 29 21.61 -4.85 -8.90
C GLU A 29 22.12 -4.55 -10.32
N TYR A 30 21.77 -5.41 -11.29
CA TYR A 30 22.17 -5.21 -12.68
C TYR A 30 21.53 -3.98 -13.32
N VAL A 31 20.28 -3.67 -12.99
CA VAL A 31 19.62 -2.44 -13.45
C VAL A 31 20.40 -1.21 -12.98
N PHE A 32 20.76 -1.13 -11.69
CA PHE A 32 21.53 0.00 -11.17
C PHE A 32 22.92 0.09 -11.76
N ARG A 33 23.61 -1.04 -11.99
CA ARG A 33 24.90 -1.07 -12.68
C ARG A 33 24.78 -0.58 -14.12
N ALA A 34 23.80 -1.07 -14.87
CA ALA A 34 23.56 -0.65 -16.25
C ALA A 34 23.22 0.85 -16.36
N VAL A 35 22.41 1.37 -15.42
CA VAL A 35 22.12 2.80 -15.35
C VAL A 35 23.39 3.61 -15.09
N ALA A 36 24.25 3.16 -14.17
CA ALA A 36 25.51 3.85 -13.85
C ALA A 36 26.48 3.93 -15.05
N GLU A 37 26.42 2.95 -15.96
CA GLU A 37 27.24 2.89 -17.18
C GLU A 37 26.58 3.56 -18.40
N SER A 38 25.36 4.07 -18.23
CA SER A 38 24.55 4.66 -19.31
C SER A 38 24.45 6.18 -19.20
N ASN A 39 23.72 6.78 -20.14
CA ASN A 39 23.33 8.19 -20.09
C ASN A 39 22.04 8.43 -19.27
N PHE A 40 21.48 7.40 -18.63
CA PHE A 40 20.36 7.51 -17.72
C PHE A 40 20.83 7.87 -16.31
N SER A 41 19.90 8.39 -15.52
CA SER A 41 20.11 8.62 -14.09
C SER A 41 18.86 8.23 -13.33
N THR A 42 19.03 7.65 -12.15
CA THR A 42 17.92 7.42 -11.23
C THR A 42 17.53 8.69 -10.51
N ILE A 43 16.26 8.86 -10.27
CA ILE A 43 15.71 9.98 -9.50
C ILE A 43 14.43 9.53 -8.82
N THR A 44 14.14 10.04 -7.64
CA THR A 44 12.84 9.83 -7.00
C THR A 44 11.76 10.70 -7.65
N PRO A 45 10.48 10.32 -7.62
CA PRO A 45 9.40 11.18 -8.11
C PRO A 45 9.43 12.58 -7.50
N SER A 46 9.63 12.69 -6.18
CA SER A 46 9.75 13.98 -5.49
C SER A 46 10.91 14.82 -6.03
N GLY A 47 12.10 14.22 -6.14
CA GLY A 47 13.28 14.93 -6.68
C GLY A 47 13.10 15.35 -8.14
N TYR A 48 12.31 14.59 -8.93
CA TYR A 48 11.96 15.03 -10.28
C TYR A 48 11.03 16.25 -10.27
N LEU A 49 10.01 16.27 -9.38
CA LEU A 49 9.10 17.41 -9.23
C LEU A 49 9.81 18.65 -8.71
N ASP A 50 10.75 18.51 -7.78
CA ASP A 50 11.58 19.61 -7.28
C ASP A 50 12.43 20.22 -8.40
N ARG A 51 13.01 19.36 -9.25
CA ARG A 51 13.82 19.78 -10.39
C ARG A 51 13.01 20.42 -11.50
N TYR A 52 11.79 19.95 -11.70
CA TYR A 52 10.86 20.38 -12.74
C TYR A 52 9.47 20.71 -12.15
N PRO A 53 9.34 21.83 -11.44
CA PRO A 53 8.13 22.14 -10.67
C PRO A 53 6.88 22.42 -11.53
N THR A 54 7.08 22.76 -12.82
CA THR A 54 5.97 22.98 -13.75
C THR A 54 5.69 21.72 -14.55
N ASN A 55 4.57 21.06 -14.25
CA ASN A 55 4.15 19.83 -14.90
C ASN A 55 2.75 19.98 -15.50
N GLN A 56 2.42 19.08 -16.41
CA GLN A 56 1.09 18.98 -16.97
C GLN A 56 0.11 18.49 -15.91
N VAL A 57 -1.01 19.17 -15.77
CA VAL A 57 -2.16 18.70 -14.99
C VAL A 57 -3.00 17.81 -15.88
N VAL A 58 -3.38 16.64 -15.38
CA VAL A 58 -4.23 15.68 -16.08
C VAL A 58 -5.32 15.16 -15.16
N ASP A 59 -6.50 14.93 -15.71
CA ASP A 59 -7.54 14.17 -15.05
C ASP A 59 -7.32 12.68 -15.41
N VAL A 60 -7.13 11.87 -14.39
CA VAL A 60 -6.99 10.43 -14.56
C VAL A 60 -8.36 9.76 -14.47
N SER A 61 -8.58 8.75 -15.31
CA SER A 61 -9.78 7.94 -15.21
C SER A 61 -9.83 7.18 -13.89
N LEU A 62 -11.05 6.93 -13.40
CA LEU A 62 -11.27 6.07 -12.26
C LEU A 62 -10.68 4.69 -12.53
N SER A 63 -9.74 4.27 -11.69
CA SER A 63 -9.02 3.01 -11.87
C SER A 63 -8.41 2.56 -10.55
N SER A 64 -8.00 1.30 -10.50
CA SER A 64 -7.23 0.74 -9.41
C SER A 64 -6.25 -0.31 -9.94
N TRP A 65 -5.44 -0.87 -9.04
CA TRP A 65 -4.55 -2.00 -9.32
C TRP A 65 -5.30 -3.34 -9.45
N GLY A 66 -6.62 -3.36 -9.25
CA GLY A 66 -7.46 -4.54 -9.32
C GLY A 66 -7.60 -5.14 -10.73
N ALA A 67 -8.34 -6.21 -10.85
CA ALA A 67 -8.59 -6.88 -12.11
C ALA A 67 -9.23 -5.91 -13.12
N ASN A 68 -8.78 -5.98 -14.36
CA ASN A 68 -9.21 -5.09 -15.45
C ASN A 68 -8.94 -3.59 -15.21
N GLY A 69 -8.11 -3.23 -14.23
CA GLY A 69 -7.82 -1.85 -13.87
C GLY A 69 -8.90 -1.19 -13.00
N TYR A 70 -9.85 -1.96 -12.47
CA TYR A 70 -10.91 -1.52 -11.56
C TYR A 70 -10.77 -2.14 -10.18
N TYR A 71 -11.84 -2.07 -9.37
CA TYR A 71 -11.78 -2.45 -7.95
C TYR A 71 -12.00 -3.94 -7.68
N ASP A 72 -12.29 -4.74 -8.69
CA ASP A 72 -12.33 -6.20 -8.57
C ASP A 72 -11.00 -6.68 -7.96
N VAL A 73 -11.01 -7.66 -7.13
CA VAL A 73 -9.97 -8.09 -6.20
C VAL A 73 -10.15 -7.41 -4.82
N TRP A 74 -10.20 -6.08 -4.78
CA TRP A 74 -10.28 -5.33 -3.51
C TRP A 74 -11.69 -5.24 -2.97
N VAL A 75 -12.68 -5.13 -3.86
CA VAL A 75 -14.09 -5.12 -3.50
C VAL A 75 -14.81 -6.17 -4.35
N ASP A 76 -15.03 -7.33 -3.76
CA ASP A 76 -15.69 -8.47 -4.36
C ASP A 76 -16.60 -9.15 -3.34
N SER A 77 -17.57 -9.95 -3.78
CA SER A 77 -18.50 -10.69 -2.92
C SER A 77 -17.80 -11.63 -1.93
N SER A 78 -16.56 -12.02 -2.19
CA SER A 78 -15.74 -12.85 -1.29
C SER A 78 -15.17 -12.07 -0.11
N ASN A 79 -15.08 -10.72 -0.19
CA ASN A 79 -14.38 -9.89 0.79
C ASN A 79 -15.12 -8.63 1.23
N ASP A 80 -16.15 -8.19 0.54
CA ASP A 80 -16.87 -6.93 0.77
C ASP A 80 -17.44 -6.80 2.20
N TYR A 81 -17.81 -7.90 2.81
CA TYR A 81 -18.32 -7.94 4.20
C TYR A 81 -17.29 -7.40 5.22
N ALA A 82 -15.99 -7.48 4.92
CA ALA A 82 -14.93 -7.05 5.84
C ALA A 82 -14.95 -5.53 6.04
N TYR A 83 -15.24 -4.76 5.00
CA TYR A 83 -15.16 -3.30 5.02
C TYR A 83 -16.02 -2.63 6.06
N ARG A 84 -17.23 -3.13 6.32
CA ARG A 84 -18.11 -2.58 7.38
C ARG A 84 -17.45 -2.67 8.76
N HIS A 85 -16.69 -3.75 9.01
CA HIS A 85 -15.98 -3.94 10.27
C HIS A 85 -14.74 -3.06 10.34
N LEU A 86 -13.97 -2.98 9.26
CA LEU A 86 -12.79 -2.13 9.16
C LEU A 86 -13.16 -0.64 9.32
N HIS A 87 -14.20 -0.18 8.65
CA HIS A 87 -14.68 1.21 8.77
C HIS A 87 -15.13 1.52 10.19
N LYS A 88 -15.88 0.61 10.83
CA LYS A 88 -16.30 0.79 12.21
C LYS A 88 -15.13 0.83 13.19
N ALA A 89 -14.15 -0.05 13.01
CA ALA A 89 -12.94 -0.06 13.83
C ALA A 89 -12.11 1.22 13.62
N ALA A 90 -11.96 1.68 12.37
CA ALA A 90 -11.27 2.92 12.05
C ALA A 90 -11.97 4.14 12.68
N GLN A 91 -13.29 4.23 12.57
CA GLN A 91 -14.06 5.30 13.22
C GLN A 91 -13.85 5.28 14.73
N LYS A 92 -13.92 4.10 15.36
CA LYS A 92 -13.70 3.97 16.79
C LYS A 92 -12.28 4.38 17.21
N MET A 93 -11.28 4.01 16.43
CA MET A 93 -9.88 4.42 16.69
C MET A 93 -9.73 5.95 16.60
N ILE A 94 -10.35 6.60 15.62
CA ILE A 94 -10.36 8.05 15.47
C ILE A 94 -11.03 8.72 16.67
N GLU A 95 -12.17 8.21 17.14
CA GLU A 95 -12.85 8.70 18.34
C GLU A 95 -11.95 8.61 19.57
N LEU A 96 -11.26 7.48 19.75
CA LEU A 96 -10.35 7.27 20.89
C LEU A 96 -9.13 8.19 20.81
N ALA A 97 -8.52 8.34 19.63
CA ALA A 97 -7.35 9.17 19.43
C ALA A 97 -7.65 10.68 19.61
N ASN A 98 -8.86 11.13 19.26
CA ASN A 98 -9.29 12.53 19.38
C ASN A 98 -10.01 12.85 20.69
N GLY A 99 -10.34 11.84 21.49
CA GLY A 99 -11.17 12.00 22.66
C GLY A 99 -10.45 12.71 23.82
N ARG A 100 -9.27 12.29 24.15
CA ARG A 100 -8.40 12.86 25.20
C ARG A 100 -6.98 12.30 25.09
N GLU A 101 -6.05 13.03 25.70
CA GLU A 101 -4.69 12.52 25.87
C GLU A 101 -4.67 11.32 26.84
N PRO A 102 -3.83 10.33 26.61
CA PRO A 102 -3.64 9.21 27.54
C PRO A 102 -3.20 9.70 28.94
N GLU A 103 -3.85 9.23 29.97
CA GLU A 103 -3.56 9.64 31.36
C GLU A 103 -2.28 8.98 31.91
N ASN A 104 -1.86 7.88 31.33
CA ASN A 104 -0.69 7.12 31.81
C ASN A 104 -0.09 6.26 30.69
N GLU A 105 1.08 5.72 30.97
CA GLU A 105 1.85 4.89 30.01
C GLU A 105 1.06 3.65 29.54
N LEU A 106 0.25 3.05 30.39
CA LEU A 106 -0.54 1.88 30.02
C LEU A 106 -1.60 2.23 28.95
N GLU A 107 -2.31 3.34 29.13
CA GLU A 107 -3.25 3.84 28.14
C GLU A 107 -2.58 4.19 26.82
N TYR A 108 -1.45 4.88 26.86
CA TYR A 108 -0.68 5.21 25.67
C TYR A 108 -0.28 3.93 24.90
N ARG A 109 0.21 2.92 25.61
CA ARG A 109 0.57 1.64 25.00
C ARG A 109 -0.65 0.89 24.44
N ALA A 110 -1.77 0.92 25.16
CA ALA A 110 -3.01 0.27 24.71
C ALA A 110 -3.55 0.93 23.43
N LEU A 111 -3.61 2.27 23.37
CA LEU A 111 -4.02 3.00 22.18
C LEU A 111 -3.05 2.77 21.01
N SER A 112 -1.76 2.77 21.27
CA SER A 112 -0.73 2.47 20.27
C SER A 112 -0.87 1.05 19.71
N GLN A 113 -1.20 0.08 20.57
CA GLN A 113 -1.44 -1.29 20.12
C GLN A 113 -2.74 -1.40 19.32
N ALA A 114 -3.82 -0.78 19.76
CA ALA A 114 -5.08 -0.75 19.02
C ALA A 114 -4.90 -0.15 17.61
N ALA A 115 -4.09 0.91 17.48
CA ALA A 115 -3.75 1.47 16.17
C ALA A 115 -2.98 0.48 15.29
N ARG A 116 -2.02 -0.28 15.87
CA ARG A 116 -1.31 -1.33 15.13
C ARG A 116 -2.24 -2.45 14.67
N GLU A 117 -3.14 -2.90 15.55
CA GLU A 117 -4.12 -3.93 15.20
C GLU A 117 -5.02 -3.47 14.05
N LEU A 118 -5.49 -2.22 14.09
CA LEU A 118 -6.27 -1.65 12.99
C LEU A 118 -5.48 -1.64 11.67
N LEU A 119 -4.22 -1.20 11.67
CA LEU A 119 -3.38 -1.21 10.48
C LEU A 119 -3.16 -2.63 9.95
N MET A 120 -2.99 -3.61 10.83
CA MET A 120 -2.88 -5.02 10.44
C MET A 120 -4.19 -5.57 9.86
N ALA A 121 -5.34 -5.14 10.40
CA ALA A 121 -6.63 -5.52 9.86
C ALA A 121 -6.88 -4.93 8.46
N GLN A 122 -6.38 -3.72 8.20
CA GLN A 122 -6.53 -3.00 6.94
C GLN A 122 -5.54 -3.41 5.84
N THR A 123 -4.70 -4.41 6.09
CA THR A 123 -3.76 -4.93 5.09
C THR A 123 -4.50 -5.52 3.91
N SER A 124 -4.32 -4.96 2.73
CA SER A 124 -5.00 -5.38 1.48
C SER A 124 -4.69 -6.81 1.04
N CYS A 125 -3.69 -7.44 1.64
CA CYS A 125 -3.39 -8.85 1.42
C CYS A 125 -4.56 -9.77 1.79
N TRP A 126 -5.40 -9.38 2.75
CA TRP A 126 -6.52 -10.23 3.17
C TRP A 126 -7.59 -10.30 2.10
N GLU A 127 -7.95 -9.18 1.50
CA GLU A 127 -8.89 -9.11 0.37
C GLU A 127 -8.36 -9.90 -0.83
N PHE A 128 -7.07 -9.74 -1.15
CA PHE A 128 -6.43 -10.48 -2.23
C PHE A 128 -6.46 -12.00 -2.00
N ILE A 129 -6.12 -12.46 -0.80
CA ILE A 129 -6.15 -13.89 -0.43
C ILE A 129 -7.58 -14.44 -0.50
N MET A 130 -8.59 -13.68 -0.06
CA MET A 130 -9.99 -14.08 -0.14
C MET A 130 -10.47 -14.17 -1.59
N PHE A 131 -10.12 -13.20 -2.42
CA PHE A 131 -10.46 -13.17 -3.84
C PHE A 131 -9.81 -14.32 -4.62
N THR A 132 -8.52 -14.58 -4.39
CA THR A 132 -7.78 -15.66 -5.07
C THR A 132 -8.13 -17.06 -4.55
N GLY A 133 -8.78 -17.15 -3.41
CA GLY A 133 -9.20 -18.41 -2.81
C GLY A 133 -8.06 -19.26 -2.20
N THR A 134 -6.84 -18.72 -2.09
CA THR A 134 -5.65 -19.50 -1.72
C THR A 134 -5.63 -19.93 -0.25
N MET A 135 -6.00 -19.01 0.68
CA MET A 135 -6.02 -19.27 2.13
C MET A 135 -7.15 -18.47 2.81
N VAL A 136 -8.37 -18.59 2.31
CA VAL A 136 -9.53 -17.80 2.74
C VAL A 136 -9.73 -17.79 4.26
N GLY A 137 -9.75 -18.98 4.89
CA GLY A 137 -9.93 -19.09 6.34
C GLY A 137 -8.85 -18.41 7.17
N TYR A 138 -7.62 -18.35 6.66
CA TYR A 138 -6.53 -17.62 7.30
C TYR A 138 -6.77 -16.11 7.25
N ALA A 139 -7.10 -15.57 6.07
CA ALA A 139 -7.37 -14.14 5.90
C ALA A 139 -8.56 -13.68 6.75
N GLN A 140 -9.67 -14.44 6.74
CA GLN A 140 -10.84 -14.19 7.57
C GLN A 140 -10.51 -14.17 9.07
N LYS A 141 -9.72 -15.16 9.51
CA LYS A 141 -9.27 -15.23 10.91
C LYS A 141 -8.41 -13.99 11.26
N LYS A 142 -7.48 -13.58 10.38
CA LYS A 142 -6.63 -12.41 10.62
C LYS A 142 -7.42 -11.14 10.76
N ILE A 143 -8.35 -10.85 9.86
CA ILE A 143 -9.25 -9.69 10.00
C ILE A 143 -9.99 -9.75 11.33
N SER A 144 -10.58 -10.90 11.66
CA SER A 144 -11.33 -11.06 12.91
C SER A 144 -10.46 -10.85 14.14
N ASP A 145 -9.27 -11.46 14.17
CA ASP A 145 -8.36 -11.35 15.31
C ASP A 145 -7.91 -9.90 15.57
N HIS A 146 -7.67 -9.14 14.50
CA HIS A 146 -7.18 -7.76 14.60
C HIS A 146 -8.30 -6.72 14.82
N VAL A 147 -9.56 -7.03 14.48
CA VAL A 147 -10.69 -6.12 14.69
C VAL A 147 -11.30 -6.27 16.10
N ASN A 148 -11.18 -7.44 16.75
CA ASN A 148 -11.72 -7.72 18.07
C ASN A 148 -10.72 -7.42 19.18
#